data_35916618f2f56232bd79adf9077d18da
#
_entry.id   35916618f2f56232bd79adf9077d18da
#
_cell.length_a   1.000
_cell.length_b   1.000
_cell.length_c   1.000
_cell.angle_alpha   90.00
_cell.angle_beta   90.00
_cell.angle_gamma   90.00
#
_symmetry.space_group_name_H-M   'P 1'
#
loop_
_entity.id
_entity.type
_entity.pdbx_description
1 polymer ?
#
loop_
_entity_poly.entity_id
_entity_poly.type
_entity_poly.pdbx_seq_one_letter_code
_entity_poly.pdbx_strand_id
1 'polypeptide(L)'
;MKHIHRLVVEDGLVPGDKLPSERELAERLGVGRSSVREALRALEFLGLIETRRGEGTYLCEVGGHQLIELLAMFLLENERAKADLAETKWLIERLLLELACLRCSEDALERLEKTVRQKPTDFTPFFQAVAEAADNYLLIRIWRALSGFASACAPDRPLADSFYDQLLAALKKRDPAEAAAVWERHRPSPLSKQN
;
A
#
# COMPACT_ATOMS: atom_id res chain seq x y z
N MET A 1 14.44 0.29 18.78
CA MET A 1 13.76 0.15 17.48
C MET A 1 14.68 -0.42 16.39
N LYS A 2 15.81 0.21 16.02
CA LYS A 2 16.72 -0.31 14.96
C LYS A 2 17.18 -1.76 15.17
N HIS A 3 17.43 -2.17 16.40
CA HIS A 3 17.85 -3.54 16.72
C HIS A 3 16.71 -4.56 16.53
N ILE A 4 15.47 -4.21 16.92
CA ILE A 4 14.31 -5.08 16.66
C ILE A 4 14.08 -5.21 15.17
N HIS A 5 14.17 -4.12 14.40
CA HIS A 5 14.05 -4.18 12.94
C HIS A 5 15.12 -5.09 12.32
N ARG A 6 16.38 -4.99 12.77
CA ARG A 6 17.45 -5.88 12.30
C ARG A 6 17.12 -7.35 12.56
N LEU A 7 16.63 -7.68 13.74
CA LEU A 7 16.24 -9.03 14.12
C LEU A 7 15.09 -9.54 13.23
N VAL A 8 14.08 -8.70 12.95
CA VAL A 8 12.99 -9.03 12.01
C VAL A 8 13.53 -9.40 10.65
N VAL A 9 14.51 -8.65 10.13
CA VAL A 9 15.15 -8.93 8.84
C VAL A 9 16.00 -10.20 8.88
N GLU A 10 16.78 -10.39 9.94
CA GLU A 10 17.65 -11.58 10.12
C GLU A 10 16.83 -12.87 10.26
N ASP A 11 15.70 -12.81 10.95
CA ASP A 11 14.79 -13.95 11.11
C ASP A 11 13.87 -14.15 9.89
N GLY A 12 13.93 -13.27 8.89
CA GLY A 12 13.09 -13.33 7.70
C GLY A 12 11.58 -13.17 7.98
N LEU A 13 11.23 -12.50 9.09
CA LEU A 13 9.83 -12.31 9.49
C LEU A 13 9.09 -11.39 8.53
N VAL A 14 7.89 -11.79 8.15
CA VAL A 14 6.99 -11.03 7.28
C VAL A 14 5.74 -10.56 8.04
N PRO A 15 4.98 -9.58 7.52
CA PRO A 15 3.70 -9.18 8.11
C PRO A 15 2.79 -10.38 8.36
N GLY A 16 2.20 -10.44 9.55
CA GLY A 16 1.42 -11.57 10.04
C GLY A 16 2.21 -12.57 10.90
N ASP A 17 3.54 -12.53 10.86
CA ASP A 17 4.37 -13.40 11.67
C ASP A 17 4.44 -12.93 13.12
N LYS A 18 4.61 -13.90 14.00
CA LYS A 18 4.76 -13.67 15.44
C LYS A 18 6.18 -13.27 15.76
N LEU A 19 6.33 -12.17 16.51
CA LEU A 19 7.62 -11.75 17.07
C LEU A 19 8.05 -12.66 18.22
N PRO A 20 9.37 -12.81 18.46
CA PRO A 20 9.87 -13.43 19.68
C PRO A 20 9.33 -12.71 20.92
N SER A 21 9.20 -13.45 22.03
CA SER A 21 8.71 -12.91 23.30
C SER A 21 9.62 -11.80 23.86
N GLU A 22 9.07 -10.93 24.73
CA GLU A 22 9.86 -9.88 25.41
C GLU A 22 11.13 -10.45 26.05
N ARG A 23 11.06 -11.66 26.61
CA ARG A 23 12.20 -12.35 27.23
C ARG A 23 13.25 -12.71 26.19
N GLU A 24 12.86 -13.36 25.12
CA GLU A 24 13.75 -13.77 24.04
C GLU A 24 14.40 -12.56 23.35
N LEU A 25 13.61 -11.49 23.10
CA LEU A 25 14.14 -10.25 22.57
C LEU A 25 15.18 -9.62 23.49
N ALA A 26 14.92 -9.60 24.81
CA ALA A 26 15.86 -9.07 25.80
C ALA A 26 17.18 -9.87 25.84
N GLU A 27 17.09 -11.19 25.79
CA GLU A 27 18.24 -12.11 25.75
C GLU A 27 19.04 -11.92 24.45
N ARG A 28 18.39 -11.92 23.30
CA ARG A 28 19.04 -11.78 21.97
C ARG A 28 19.66 -10.40 21.75
N LEU A 29 19.05 -9.36 22.27
CA LEU A 29 19.52 -7.98 22.11
C LEU A 29 20.48 -7.52 23.22
N GLY A 30 20.63 -8.31 24.27
CA GLY A 30 21.52 -7.97 25.42
C GLY A 30 21.02 -6.73 26.18
N VAL A 31 19.70 -6.51 26.27
CA VAL A 31 19.09 -5.34 26.92
C VAL A 31 18.07 -5.74 27.99
N GLY A 32 17.71 -4.81 28.86
CA GLY A 32 16.69 -5.05 29.88
C GLY A 32 15.29 -5.27 29.29
N ARG A 33 14.47 -6.11 29.93
CA ARG A 33 13.09 -6.37 29.52
C ARG A 33 12.23 -5.09 29.47
N SER A 34 12.45 -4.15 30.39
CA SER A 34 11.76 -2.87 30.39
C SER A 34 12.00 -2.08 29.10
N SER A 35 13.26 -2.03 28.64
CA SER A 35 13.63 -1.35 27.39
C SER A 35 12.99 -2.02 26.15
N VAL A 36 12.93 -3.36 26.16
CA VAL A 36 12.21 -4.10 25.09
C VAL A 36 10.73 -3.75 25.11
N ARG A 37 10.09 -3.76 26.28
CA ARG A 37 8.66 -3.45 26.41
C ARG A 37 8.34 -2.03 25.94
N GLU A 38 9.15 -1.03 26.29
CA GLU A 38 9.00 0.34 25.80
C GLU A 38 9.14 0.42 24.28
N ALA A 39 10.13 -0.27 23.71
CA ALA A 39 10.32 -0.32 22.27
C ALA A 39 9.14 -1.01 21.54
N LEU A 40 8.60 -2.11 22.09
CA LEU A 40 7.41 -2.77 21.54
C LEU A 40 6.17 -1.87 21.64
N ARG A 41 5.96 -1.20 22.78
CA ARG A 41 4.85 -0.23 22.91
C ARG A 41 4.95 0.90 21.89
N ALA A 42 6.16 1.42 21.63
CA ALA A 42 6.36 2.43 20.60
C ALA A 42 6.07 1.90 19.19
N LEU A 43 6.48 0.64 18.88
CA LEU A 43 6.16 0.01 17.60
C LEU A 43 4.65 -0.26 17.45
N GLU A 44 3.99 -0.66 18.53
CA GLU A 44 2.53 -0.88 18.57
C GLU A 44 1.77 0.43 18.38
N PHE A 45 2.19 1.51 19.06
CA PHE A 45 1.65 2.85 18.85
C PHE A 45 1.78 3.33 17.40
N LEU A 46 2.88 2.98 16.73
CA LEU A 46 3.10 3.27 15.31
C LEU A 46 2.32 2.31 14.37
N GLY A 47 1.60 1.32 14.90
CA GLY A 47 0.87 0.34 14.10
C GLY A 47 1.77 -0.62 13.31
N LEU A 48 3.05 -0.77 13.72
CA LEU A 48 3.99 -1.68 13.08
C LEU A 48 3.90 -3.10 13.64
N ILE A 49 3.35 -3.24 14.82
CA ILE A 49 3.06 -4.51 15.48
C ILE A 49 1.70 -4.44 16.16
N GLU A 50 1.11 -5.60 16.42
CA GLU A 50 -0.15 -5.78 17.16
C GLU A 50 0.05 -6.80 18.27
N THR A 51 -0.34 -6.46 19.50
CA THR A 51 -0.30 -7.39 20.64
C THR A 51 -1.68 -8.01 20.81
N ARG A 52 -1.77 -9.33 20.58
CA ARG A 52 -2.99 -10.12 20.80
C ARG A 52 -2.92 -10.77 22.18
N ARG A 53 -3.94 -10.48 23.01
CA ARG A 53 -3.98 -10.92 24.40
C ARG A 53 -3.92 -12.47 24.51
N GLY A 54 -2.88 -12.97 25.14
CA GLY A 54 -2.68 -14.42 25.31
C GLY A 54 -2.01 -15.11 24.11
N GLU A 55 -1.91 -14.48 22.96
CA GLU A 55 -1.35 -15.07 21.75
C GLU A 55 0.08 -14.58 21.43
N GLY A 56 0.39 -13.33 21.80
CA GLY A 56 1.69 -12.71 21.57
C GLY A 56 1.62 -11.47 20.69
N THR A 57 2.78 -11.04 20.21
CA THR A 57 2.95 -9.84 19.38
C THR A 57 3.24 -10.26 17.94
N TYR A 58 2.56 -9.63 16.99
CA TYR A 58 2.62 -9.94 15.57
C TYR A 58 3.06 -8.73 14.75
N LEU A 59 3.80 -8.95 13.66
CA LEU A 59 4.13 -7.89 12.70
C LEU A 59 2.87 -7.50 11.92
N CYS A 60 2.66 -6.18 11.81
CA CYS A 60 1.64 -5.62 10.92
C CYS A 60 2.23 -5.27 9.55
N GLU A 61 1.39 -5.21 8.53
CA GLU A 61 1.79 -4.56 7.27
C GLU A 61 2.16 -3.09 7.56
N VAL A 62 3.29 -2.65 6.99
CA VAL A 62 3.69 -1.24 7.07
C VAL A 62 2.69 -0.43 6.25
N GLY A 63 1.85 0.28 6.92
CA GLY A 63 0.70 0.99 6.35
C GLY A 63 -0.41 1.16 7.38
N GLY A 64 -0.15 0.80 8.64
CA GLY A 64 -1.10 1.00 9.74
C GLY A 64 -1.64 2.43 9.72
N HIS A 65 -2.95 2.59 9.63
CA HIS A 65 -3.64 3.87 9.48
C HIS A 65 -3.11 4.96 10.42
N GLN A 66 -2.77 4.63 11.66
CA GLN A 66 -2.33 5.61 12.67
C GLN A 66 -1.03 6.33 12.33
N LEU A 67 0.00 5.62 11.85
CA LEU A 67 1.25 6.25 11.45
C LEU A 67 1.07 7.12 10.20
N ILE A 68 0.31 6.60 9.24
CA ILE A 68 -0.01 7.34 8.01
C ILE A 68 -0.82 8.59 8.31
N GLU A 69 -1.87 8.49 9.13
CA GLU A 69 -2.67 9.63 9.55
C GLU A 69 -1.84 10.69 10.29
N LEU A 70 -0.99 10.26 11.23
CA LEU A 70 -0.10 11.17 11.94
C LEU A 70 0.86 11.89 10.98
N LEU A 71 1.51 11.15 10.09
CA LEU A 71 2.42 11.74 9.11
C LEU A 71 1.67 12.63 8.11
N ALA A 72 0.46 12.25 7.70
CA ALA A 72 -0.37 13.06 6.81
C ALA A 72 -0.64 14.45 7.40
N MET A 73 -0.92 14.55 8.70
CA MET A 73 -1.13 15.83 9.37
C MET A 73 0.05 16.79 9.24
N PHE A 74 1.28 16.26 9.24
CA PHE A 74 2.50 17.06 9.13
C PHE A 74 2.97 17.29 7.69
N LEU A 75 2.78 16.29 6.83
CA LEU A 75 3.27 16.35 5.43
C LEU A 75 2.29 17.07 4.50
N LEU A 76 0.99 17.02 4.82
CA LEU A 76 -0.09 17.56 3.98
C LEU A 76 -0.71 18.82 4.59
N GLU A 77 0.11 19.68 5.20
CA GLU A 77 -0.31 20.89 5.89
C GLU A 77 -0.98 21.93 4.97
N ASN A 78 -0.65 21.90 3.69
CA ASN A 78 -1.11 22.90 2.73
C ASN A 78 -1.65 22.27 1.44
N GLU A 79 -2.43 23.06 0.69
CA GLU A 79 -3.08 22.60 -0.55
C GLU A 79 -2.08 22.19 -1.64
N ARG A 80 -0.88 22.79 -1.65
CA ARG A 80 0.17 22.40 -2.59
C ARG A 80 0.65 20.98 -2.30
N ALA A 81 0.94 20.63 -1.06
CA ALA A 81 1.36 19.28 -0.68
C ALA A 81 0.30 18.23 -1.01
N LYS A 82 -0.98 18.57 -0.84
CA LYS A 82 -2.10 17.69 -1.25
C LYS A 82 -2.17 17.52 -2.76
N ALA A 83 -1.95 18.59 -3.51
CA ALA A 83 -1.92 18.53 -4.97
C ALA A 83 -0.73 17.68 -5.47
N ASP A 84 0.46 17.89 -4.89
CA ASP A 84 1.67 17.12 -5.21
C ASP A 84 1.50 15.63 -4.86
N LEU A 85 0.80 15.31 -3.76
CA LEU A 85 0.44 13.93 -3.42
C LEU A 85 -0.49 13.30 -4.46
N ALA A 86 -1.53 14.02 -4.87
CA ALA A 86 -2.47 13.53 -5.88
C ALA A 86 -1.78 13.29 -7.23
N GLU A 87 -0.89 14.18 -7.63
CA GLU A 87 -0.06 14.05 -8.83
C GLU A 87 0.87 12.85 -8.74
N THR A 88 1.60 12.71 -7.63
CA THR A 88 2.54 11.59 -7.41
C THR A 88 1.81 10.26 -7.41
N LYS A 89 0.67 10.17 -6.72
CA LYS A 89 -0.17 8.96 -6.71
C LYS A 89 -0.63 8.61 -8.12
N TRP A 90 -1.12 9.58 -8.87
CA TRP A 90 -1.59 9.41 -10.26
C TRP A 90 -0.48 8.88 -11.18
N LEU A 91 0.75 9.44 -11.09
CA LEU A 91 1.90 8.99 -11.87
C LEU A 91 2.31 7.56 -11.55
N ILE A 92 2.33 7.20 -10.27
CA ILE A 92 2.67 5.83 -9.82
C ILE A 92 1.59 4.84 -10.24
N GLU A 93 0.31 5.21 -10.15
CA GLU A 93 -0.80 4.37 -10.59
C GLU A 93 -0.72 4.11 -12.10
N ARG A 94 -0.44 5.13 -12.90
CA ARG A 94 -0.20 4.96 -14.33
C ARG A 94 0.97 4.01 -14.62
N LEU A 95 2.10 4.20 -13.96
CA LEU A 95 3.27 3.32 -14.10
C LEU A 95 2.96 1.86 -13.72
N LEU A 96 2.21 1.65 -12.64
CA LEU A 96 1.80 0.31 -12.21
C LEU A 96 0.88 -0.36 -13.26
N LEU A 97 -0.01 0.39 -13.90
CA LEU A 97 -0.84 -0.12 -15.00
C LEU A 97 0.00 -0.56 -16.20
N GLU A 98 0.96 0.25 -16.61
CA GLU A 98 1.87 -0.08 -17.71
C GLU A 98 2.68 -1.35 -17.39
N LEU A 99 3.21 -1.46 -16.17
CA LEU A 99 3.93 -2.65 -15.73
C LEU A 99 3.02 -3.88 -15.64
N ALA A 100 1.80 -3.73 -15.15
CA ALA A 100 0.83 -4.81 -15.09
C ALA A 100 0.52 -5.35 -16.49
N CYS A 101 0.35 -4.50 -17.50
CA CYS A 101 0.17 -4.93 -18.89
C CYS A 101 1.32 -5.82 -19.38
N LEU A 102 2.55 -5.52 -18.98
CA LEU A 102 3.75 -6.24 -19.42
C LEU A 102 3.99 -7.55 -18.65
N ARG A 103 3.57 -7.61 -17.38
CA ARG A 103 3.98 -8.68 -16.43
C ARG A 103 2.85 -9.54 -15.91
N CYS A 104 1.59 -9.13 -16.09
CA CYS A 104 0.44 -9.83 -15.55
C CYS A 104 0.45 -11.30 -15.96
N SER A 105 0.39 -12.20 -14.98
CA SER A 105 0.17 -13.64 -15.21
C SER A 105 -1.33 -13.91 -15.46
N GLU A 106 -1.64 -15.09 -16.02
CA GLU A 106 -3.03 -15.51 -16.20
C GLU A 106 -3.78 -15.56 -14.85
N ASP A 107 -3.14 -16.08 -13.80
CA ASP A 107 -3.74 -16.11 -12.46
C ASP A 107 -4.02 -14.71 -11.89
N ALA A 108 -3.13 -13.74 -12.17
CA ALA A 108 -3.35 -12.35 -11.75
C ALA A 108 -4.50 -11.71 -12.54
N LEU A 109 -4.62 -12.03 -13.82
CA LEU A 109 -5.72 -11.57 -14.65
C LEU A 109 -7.08 -12.14 -14.18
N GLU A 110 -7.14 -13.42 -13.82
CA GLU A 110 -8.34 -14.03 -13.25
C GLU A 110 -8.76 -13.36 -11.92
N ARG A 111 -7.79 -13.03 -11.06
CA ARG A 111 -8.06 -12.29 -9.82
C ARG A 111 -8.64 -10.90 -10.10
N LEU A 112 -8.08 -10.18 -11.08
CA LEU A 112 -8.59 -8.88 -11.52
C LEU A 112 -10.03 -8.98 -12.02
N GLU A 113 -10.31 -9.96 -12.89
CA GLU A 113 -11.68 -10.20 -13.38
C GLU A 113 -12.66 -10.50 -12.24
N LYS A 114 -12.25 -11.32 -11.29
CA LYS A 114 -13.09 -11.63 -10.11
C LYS A 114 -13.38 -10.37 -9.30
N THR A 115 -12.39 -9.51 -9.11
CA THR A 115 -12.56 -8.25 -8.38
C THR A 115 -13.54 -7.32 -9.10
N VAL A 116 -13.45 -7.20 -10.43
CA VAL A 116 -14.38 -6.39 -11.22
C VAL A 116 -15.80 -6.95 -11.16
N ARG A 117 -15.96 -8.27 -11.25
CA ARG A 117 -17.30 -8.93 -11.15
C ARG A 117 -17.98 -8.69 -9.80
N GLN A 118 -17.23 -8.49 -8.74
CA GLN A 118 -17.74 -8.17 -7.40
C GLN A 118 -18.24 -6.72 -7.29
N LYS A 119 -18.09 -5.89 -8.33
CA LYS A 119 -18.49 -4.48 -8.39
C LYS A 119 -17.98 -3.71 -7.15
N PRO A 120 -16.68 -3.49 -7.06
CA PRO A 120 -16.11 -2.84 -5.91
C PRO A 120 -16.71 -1.43 -5.74
N THR A 121 -17.19 -1.14 -4.55
CA THR A 121 -17.71 0.19 -4.18
C THR A 121 -16.60 1.22 -4.02
N ASP A 122 -15.35 0.78 -3.99
CA ASP A 122 -14.14 1.54 -3.83
C ASP A 122 -13.13 1.12 -4.91
N PHE A 123 -12.35 2.07 -5.37
CA PHE A 123 -11.29 1.86 -6.36
C PHE A 123 -10.09 1.06 -5.81
N THR A 124 -9.83 1.19 -4.52
CA THR A 124 -8.63 0.65 -3.86
C THR A 124 -8.45 -0.87 -4.02
N PRO A 125 -9.47 -1.74 -3.81
CA PRO A 125 -9.30 -3.18 -3.97
C PRO A 125 -8.92 -3.61 -5.39
N PHE A 126 -9.52 -2.95 -6.39
CA PHE A 126 -9.17 -3.21 -7.79
C PHE A 126 -7.74 -2.80 -8.09
N PHE A 127 -7.35 -1.60 -7.66
CA PHE A 127 -6.00 -1.11 -7.94
C PHE A 127 -4.92 -1.86 -7.15
N GLN A 128 -5.26 -2.38 -5.98
CA GLN A 128 -4.40 -3.31 -5.25
C GLN A 128 -4.06 -4.54 -6.11
N ALA A 129 -5.05 -5.15 -6.75
CA ALA A 129 -4.84 -6.30 -7.62
C ALA A 129 -4.00 -5.93 -8.88
N VAL A 130 -4.21 -4.73 -9.45
CA VAL A 130 -3.36 -4.19 -10.53
C VAL A 130 -1.93 -4.01 -10.07
N ALA A 131 -1.71 -3.41 -8.91
CA ALA A 131 -0.39 -3.20 -8.35
C ALA A 131 0.36 -4.54 -8.12
N GLU A 132 -0.35 -5.55 -7.63
CA GLU A 132 0.21 -6.90 -7.47
C GLU A 132 0.57 -7.54 -8.82
N ALA A 133 -0.27 -7.35 -9.84
CA ALA A 133 0.01 -7.82 -11.20
C ALA A 133 1.23 -7.13 -11.85
N ALA A 134 1.59 -5.93 -11.41
CA ALA A 134 2.79 -5.22 -11.86
C ALA A 134 4.10 -5.87 -11.39
N ASP A 135 4.03 -6.78 -10.42
CA ASP A 135 5.17 -7.55 -9.87
C ASP A 135 6.41 -6.68 -9.58
N ASN A 136 6.18 -5.59 -8.82
CA ASN A 136 7.24 -4.71 -8.32
C ASN A 136 7.00 -4.41 -6.84
N TYR A 137 7.64 -5.19 -5.99
CA TYR A 137 7.45 -5.14 -4.54
C TYR A 137 7.62 -3.72 -3.95
N LEU A 138 8.64 -2.97 -4.39
CA LEU A 138 8.87 -1.62 -3.86
C LEU A 138 7.81 -0.62 -4.31
N LEU A 139 7.43 -0.65 -5.59
CA LEU A 139 6.37 0.24 -6.11
C LEU A 139 5.03 -0.03 -5.44
N ILE A 140 4.69 -1.29 -5.20
CA ILE A 140 3.46 -1.67 -4.47
C ILE A 140 3.46 -1.03 -3.08
N ARG A 141 4.56 -1.09 -2.36
CA ARG A 141 4.67 -0.50 -1.00
C ARG A 141 4.58 1.02 -1.02
N ILE A 142 5.24 1.66 -1.98
CA ILE A 142 5.16 3.12 -2.16
C ILE A 142 3.71 3.52 -2.48
N TRP A 143 3.07 2.82 -3.42
CA TRP A 143 1.68 3.09 -3.76
C TRP A 143 0.73 2.91 -2.56
N ARG A 144 0.90 1.86 -1.76
CA ARG A 144 0.10 1.64 -0.53
C ARG A 144 0.25 2.81 0.45
N ALA A 145 1.47 3.29 0.67
CA ALA A 145 1.71 4.43 1.54
C ALA A 145 1.03 5.71 1.00
N LEU A 146 1.20 6.01 -0.29
CA LEU A 146 0.56 7.16 -0.94
C LEU A 146 -0.98 7.07 -0.93
N SER A 147 -1.52 5.86 -1.14
CA SER A 147 -2.96 5.62 -1.06
C SER A 147 -3.49 5.83 0.34
N GLY A 148 -2.76 5.42 1.38
CA GLY A 148 -3.09 5.71 2.76
C GLY A 148 -3.11 7.21 3.06
N PHE A 149 -2.10 7.96 2.61
CA PHE A 149 -2.09 9.43 2.73
C PHE A 149 -3.26 10.09 1.98
N ALA A 150 -3.55 9.64 0.77
CA ALA A 150 -4.66 10.17 -0.02
C ALA A 150 -6.02 9.90 0.64
N SER A 151 -6.23 8.69 1.17
CA SER A 151 -7.46 8.31 1.87
C SER A 151 -7.69 9.10 3.15
N ALA A 152 -6.62 9.50 3.85
CA ALA A 152 -6.70 10.40 5.01
C ALA A 152 -7.17 11.82 4.63
N CYS A 153 -6.94 12.24 3.37
CA CYS A 153 -7.39 13.55 2.86
C CYS A 153 -8.79 13.49 2.27
N ALA A 154 -9.08 12.48 1.46
CA ALA A 154 -10.38 12.27 0.82
C ALA A 154 -10.51 10.83 0.34
N PRO A 155 -11.65 10.17 0.54
CA PRO A 155 -11.86 8.82 0.01
C PRO A 155 -11.88 8.83 -1.52
N ASP A 156 -11.30 7.79 -2.13
CA ASP A 156 -11.37 7.57 -3.57
C ASP A 156 -12.83 7.33 -3.98
N ARG A 157 -13.24 7.95 -5.09
CA ARG A 157 -14.58 7.75 -5.65
C ARG A 157 -14.60 6.52 -6.55
N PRO A 158 -15.67 5.72 -6.52
CA PRO A 158 -15.82 4.63 -7.47
C PRO A 158 -15.84 5.17 -8.90
N LEU A 159 -15.24 4.43 -9.83
CA LEU A 159 -15.26 4.72 -11.25
C LEU A 159 -16.41 3.98 -11.92
N ALA A 160 -16.77 4.41 -13.13
CA ALA A 160 -17.81 3.76 -13.89
C ALA A 160 -17.43 2.31 -14.25
N ASP A 161 -18.41 1.41 -14.33
CA ASP A 161 -18.18 -0.01 -14.69
C ASP A 161 -17.38 -0.12 -16.02
N SER A 162 -17.69 0.75 -16.98
CA SER A 162 -16.99 0.82 -18.27
C SER A 162 -15.48 1.07 -18.17
N PHE A 163 -15.01 1.73 -17.11
CA PHE A 163 -13.58 1.91 -16.84
C PHE A 163 -12.89 0.57 -16.56
N TYR A 164 -13.49 -0.21 -15.68
CA TYR A 164 -12.91 -1.51 -15.29
C TYR A 164 -12.86 -2.47 -16.46
N ASP A 165 -13.93 -2.50 -17.29
CA ASP A 165 -14.01 -3.36 -18.48
C ASP A 165 -12.96 -2.97 -19.53
N GLN A 166 -12.81 -1.66 -19.82
CA GLN A 166 -11.82 -1.17 -20.76
C GLN A 166 -10.39 -1.46 -20.29
N LEU A 167 -10.13 -1.28 -19.01
CA LEU A 167 -8.82 -1.53 -18.45
C LEU A 167 -8.46 -3.02 -18.45
N LEU A 168 -9.41 -3.90 -18.10
CA LEU A 168 -9.23 -5.33 -18.24
C LEU A 168 -8.96 -5.75 -19.70
N ALA A 169 -9.64 -5.15 -20.66
CA ALA A 169 -9.39 -5.41 -22.06
C ALA A 169 -7.97 -5.01 -22.49
N ALA A 170 -7.47 -3.88 -22.03
CA ALA A 170 -6.10 -3.42 -22.29
C ALA A 170 -5.05 -4.36 -21.64
N LEU A 171 -5.29 -4.81 -20.40
CA LEU A 171 -4.42 -5.78 -19.72
C LEU A 171 -4.37 -7.12 -20.44
N LYS A 172 -5.52 -7.62 -20.93
CA LYS A 172 -5.60 -8.86 -21.73
C LYS A 172 -4.82 -8.76 -23.04
N LYS A 173 -4.89 -7.62 -23.70
CA LYS A 173 -4.17 -7.35 -24.95
C LYS A 173 -2.66 -7.10 -24.70
N ARG A 174 -2.25 -6.94 -23.44
CA ARG A 174 -0.90 -6.51 -23.07
C ARG A 174 -0.50 -5.20 -23.76
N ASP A 175 -1.44 -4.24 -23.80
CA ASP A 175 -1.26 -2.95 -24.45
C ASP A 175 -1.12 -1.82 -23.40
N PRO A 176 0.13 -1.45 -23.02
CA PRO A 176 0.36 -0.38 -22.07
C PRO A 176 -0.14 0.99 -22.53
N ALA A 177 -0.12 1.25 -23.84
CA ALA A 177 -0.58 2.52 -24.38
C ALA A 177 -2.10 2.67 -24.27
N GLU A 178 -2.86 1.60 -24.58
CA GLU A 178 -4.30 1.58 -24.37
C GLU A 178 -4.66 1.70 -22.89
N ALA A 179 -3.94 1.01 -21.99
CA ALA A 179 -4.16 1.10 -20.55
C ALA A 179 -3.93 2.53 -20.03
N ALA A 180 -2.85 3.19 -20.47
CA ALA A 180 -2.57 4.58 -20.13
C ALA A 180 -3.66 5.53 -20.66
N ALA A 181 -4.13 5.34 -21.90
CA ALA A 181 -5.21 6.15 -22.48
C ALA A 181 -6.54 5.98 -21.75
N VAL A 182 -6.88 4.75 -21.35
CA VAL A 182 -8.06 4.49 -20.50
C VAL A 182 -7.93 5.19 -19.16
N TRP A 183 -6.77 5.08 -18.53
CA TRP A 183 -6.48 5.75 -17.26
C TRP A 183 -6.67 7.26 -17.35
N GLU A 184 -6.02 7.91 -18.31
CA GLU A 184 -6.07 9.36 -18.50
C GLU A 184 -7.49 9.87 -18.81
N ARG A 185 -8.27 9.10 -19.55
CA ARG A 185 -9.67 9.44 -19.87
C ARG A 185 -10.57 9.46 -18.65
N HIS A 186 -10.41 8.50 -17.76
CA HIS A 186 -11.30 8.33 -16.60
C HIS A 186 -10.77 9.03 -15.33
N ARG A 187 -9.46 9.24 -15.27
CA ARG A 187 -8.77 10.01 -14.22
C ARG A 187 -7.87 11.05 -14.85
N PRO A 188 -8.42 12.20 -15.25
CA PRO A 188 -7.64 13.26 -15.87
C PRO A 188 -6.43 13.63 -15.01
N SER A 189 -5.30 13.86 -15.68
CA SER A 189 -4.05 14.21 -15.03
C SER A 189 -4.23 15.47 -14.16
N PRO A 190 -3.77 15.47 -12.91
CA PRO A 190 -3.73 16.68 -12.08
C PRO A 190 -2.90 17.80 -12.71
N LEU A 191 -1.94 17.45 -13.58
CA LEU A 191 -1.08 18.39 -14.31
C LEU A 191 -1.86 19.31 -15.27
N SER A 192 -3.02 18.87 -15.76
CA SER A 192 -3.83 19.63 -16.71
C SER A 192 -4.56 20.85 -16.10
N LYS A 193 -4.52 21.03 -14.79
CA LYS A 193 -5.20 22.11 -14.07
C LYS A 193 -4.31 23.29 -13.67
N GLN A 194 -3.05 23.30 -14.11
CA GLN A 194 -2.09 24.35 -13.75
C GLN A 194 -1.86 25.43 -14.84
N ASN A 195 -2.78 25.54 -15.81
CA ASN A 195 -2.79 26.63 -16.79
C ASN A 195 -3.99 27.56 -16.58
#